data_f68b800a9a21c77caa0da41f5a885fc5
#
_entry.id   f68b800a9a21c77caa0da41f5a885fc5
#
_cell.length_a   1.000
_cell.length_b   1.000
_cell.length_c   1.000
_cell.angle_alpha   90.00
_cell.angle_beta   90.00
_cell.angle_gamma   90.00
#
_symmetry.space_group_name_H-M   'P 1'
#
loop_
_entity.id
_entity.type
_entity.pdbx_description
1 polymer ?
#
loop_
_entity_poly.entity_id
_entity_poly.type
_entity_poly.pdbx_seq_one_letter_code
_entity_poly.pdbx_strand_id
1 'polypeptide(L)'
;FQAEDGIRDQPRSRGLGDVYKRQAVSFVLAGTGVPVAKHGNYSATSKSGAANVLKSLSVNIDCGIDMVQKSLDNVGICFLLAPKHHSAMKYVGKIRQEIGIRTVFNLLGPLSNPALVKKQLLGVYDKSLILPFAESLKTLGSTHAWIVHGSDGLDEVTITGKTYCAELKNGLIREFSINPSDIDIPSAKLTDIIGGEPEENAKEINELFNGKKSTFRNVVILNSASALVATGHANSLEEGAGKSIISLDSGEALRKLEELIKITNS
;
A
#
# COMPACT_ATOMS: atom_id res chain seq x y z
N PHE A 1 -25.30 24.03 10.23
CA PHE A 1 -24.62 24.93 9.29
C PHE A 1 -23.36 25.53 9.93
N GLN A 2 -22.47 24.68 10.46
CA GLN A 2 -21.13 25.08 10.94
C GLN A 2 -20.16 23.91 10.77
N ALA A 3 -20.12 23.28 9.59
CA ALA A 3 -19.25 22.15 9.28
C ALA A 3 -18.22 22.47 8.18
N GLU A 4 -18.07 23.72 7.77
CA GLU A 4 -17.19 24.08 6.66
C GLU A 4 -15.75 24.39 7.09
N ASP A 5 -15.48 24.79 8.32
CA ASP A 5 -14.13 25.17 8.76
C ASP A 5 -13.27 23.99 9.25
N GLY A 6 -13.89 22.86 9.63
CA GLY A 6 -13.16 21.65 10.07
C GLY A 6 -12.59 20.78 8.95
N ILE A 7 -12.96 21.02 7.69
CA ILE A 7 -12.56 20.18 6.54
C ILE A 7 -11.31 20.73 5.83
N ARG A 8 -10.93 21.98 6.06
CA ARG A 8 -9.82 22.66 5.37
C ARG A 8 -8.43 22.40 5.96
N ASP A 9 -8.32 22.02 7.22
CA ASP A 9 -7.04 21.91 7.95
C ASP A 9 -6.60 20.48 8.27
N GLN A 10 -7.20 19.47 7.65
CA GLN A 10 -6.68 18.10 7.80
C GLN A 10 -5.42 17.91 6.95
N PRO A 11 -4.30 17.41 7.53
CA PRO A 11 -3.08 17.14 6.77
C PRO A 11 -3.44 16.23 5.60
N ARG A 12 -3.11 16.70 4.39
CA ARG A 12 -3.38 15.98 3.16
C ARG A 12 -2.33 14.88 2.98
N SER A 13 -2.51 13.73 3.61
CA SER A 13 -1.67 12.56 3.33
C SER A 13 -1.63 12.22 1.82
N ARG A 14 -2.69 12.57 1.08
CA ARG A 14 -2.78 12.39 -0.37
C ARG A 14 -1.87 13.27 -1.23
N GLY A 15 -1.13 14.20 -0.69
CA GLY A 15 -0.16 15.03 -1.44
C GLY A 15 1.29 14.63 -1.23
N LEU A 16 1.56 13.65 -0.36
CA LEU A 16 2.90 13.31 0.10
C LEU A 16 3.53 12.09 -0.60
N GLY A 17 2.89 11.56 -1.66
CA GLY A 17 3.52 10.54 -2.51
C GLY A 17 3.60 9.13 -1.92
N ASP A 18 2.72 8.75 -0.99
CA ASP A 18 2.77 7.47 -0.26
C ASP A 18 2.55 6.23 -1.14
N VAL A 19 1.92 6.41 -2.29
CA VAL A 19 1.47 5.31 -3.15
C VAL A 19 2.63 4.49 -3.72
N TYR A 20 3.75 5.12 -4.06
CA TYR A 20 4.91 4.42 -4.65
C TYR A 20 5.63 3.53 -3.63
N LYS A 21 5.64 3.93 -2.36
CA LYS A 21 6.20 3.13 -1.27
C LYS A 21 5.47 1.79 -1.16
N ARG A 22 4.13 1.84 -1.22
CA ARG A 22 3.28 0.63 -1.22
C ARG A 22 3.46 -0.25 -2.45
N GLN A 23 3.89 0.32 -3.59
CA GLN A 23 4.27 -0.47 -4.77
C GLN A 23 5.57 -1.23 -4.52
N ALA A 24 6.60 -0.57 -3.99
CA ALA A 24 7.85 -1.23 -3.62
C ALA A 24 7.60 -2.36 -2.60
N VAL A 25 6.81 -2.09 -1.54
CA VAL A 25 6.41 -3.10 -0.55
C VAL A 25 5.76 -4.31 -1.21
N SER A 26 4.90 -4.13 -2.21
CA SER A 26 4.22 -5.24 -2.90
C SER A 26 5.21 -6.19 -3.59
N PHE A 27 6.25 -5.66 -4.23
CA PHE A 27 7.30 -6.47 -4.86
C PHE A 27 8.20 -7.16 -3.83
N VAL A 28 8.52 -6.46 -2.72
CA VAL A 28 9.28 -7.07 -1.61
C VAL A 28 8.52 -8.25 -1.03
N LEU A 29 7.21 -8.11 -0.78
CA LEU A 29 6.36 -9.21 -0.29
C LEU A 29 6.31 -10.37 -1.28
N ALA A 30 6.11 -10.10 -2.57
CA ALA A 30 6.14 -11.14 -3.60
C ALA A 30 7.50 -11.85 -3.65
N GLY A 31 8.60 -11.12 -3.47
CA GLY A 31 9.96 -11.67 -3.37
C GLY A 31 10.18 -12.57 -2.14
N THR A 32 9.38 -12.42 -1.07
CA THR A 32 9.39 -13.37 0.07
C THR A 32 8.55 -14.62 -0.19
N GLY A 33 7.92 -14.74 -1.37
CA GLY A 33 7.04 -15.86 -1.73
C GLY A 33 5.57 -15.68 -1.31
N VAL A 34 5.18 -14.51 -0.79
CA VAL A 34 3.80 -14.22 -0.43
C VAL A 34 3.03 -13.74 -1.66
N PRO A 35 1.91 -14.38 -2.04
CA PRO A 35 1.09 -13.92 -3.16
C PRO A 35 0.47 -12.54 -2.88
N VAL A 36 0.57 -11.62 -3.83
CA VAL A 36 0.13 -10.23 -3.69
C VAL A 36 -0.87 -9.86 -4.78
N ALA A 37 -2.13 -9.60 -4.41
CA ALA A 37 -3.14 -9.05 -5.30
C ALA A 37 -3.35 -7.56 -4.99
N LYS A 38 -2.65 -6.70 -5.72
CA LYS A 38 -2.65 -5.25 -5.50
C LYS A 38 -3.82 -4.60 -6.22
N HIS A 39 -4.74 -4.02 -5.46
CA HIS A 39 -5.83 -3.20 -6.00
C HIS A 39 -5.45 -1.72 -5.98
N GLY A 40 -5.66 -1.01 -7.08
CA GLY A 40 -5.29 0.38 -7.17
C GLY A 40 -5.89 1.12 -8.36
N ASN A 41 -5.64 2.44 -8.41
CA ASN A 41 -6.17 3.33 -9.44
C ASN A 41 -5.11 4.35 -9.86
N TYR A 42 -5.45 5.12 -10.91
CA TYR A 42 -4.78 6.37 -11.22
C TYR A 42 -4.96 7.38 -10.09
N SER A 43 -4.09 8.35 -10.02
CA SER A 43 -4.28 9.48 -9.12
C SER A 43 -5.50 10.28 -9.52
N ALA A 44 -6.35 10.63 -8.53
CA ALA A 44 -7.44 11.58 -8.73
C ALA A 44 -7.06 13.00 -8.28
N THR A 45 -6.16 13.12 -7.29
CA THR A 45 -5.84 14.42 -6.65
C THR A 45 -4.37 14.55 -6.21
N SER A 46 -3.59 13.46 -6.22
CA SER A 46 -2.15 13.47 -5.91
C SER A 46 -1.30 13.50 -7.18
N LYS A 47 -0.02 13.88 -7.06
CA LYS A 47 0.94 13.90 -8.18
C LYS A 47 1.10 12.52 -8.83
N SER A 48 1.01 11.45 -8.05
CA SER A 48 1.28 10.09 -8.49
C SER A 48 0.27 9.10 -7.92
N GLY A 49 -0.33 8.26 -8.76
CA GLY A 49 -1.19 7.13 -8.38
C GLY A 49 -0.47 5.79 -8.58
N ALA A 50 -1.02 4.71 -7.99
CA ALA A 50 -0.45 3.36 -8.12
C ALA A 50 -0.27 2.93 -9.58
N ALA A 51 -1.28 3.19 -10.39
CA ALA A 51 -1.29 2.88 -11.82
C ALA A 51 -0.22 3.68 -12.59
N ASN A 52 -0.02 4.96 -12.23
CA ASN A 52 0.98 5.81 -12.88
C ASN A 52 2.40 5.29 -12.63
N VAL A 53 2.73 4.98 -11.37
CA VAL A 53 4.06 4.43 -11.02
C VAL A 53 4.33 3.10 -11.72
N LEU A 54 3.35 2.19 -11.78
CA LEU A 54 3.53 0.91 -12.48
C LEU A 54 3.76 1.09 -13.98
N LYS A 55 3.07 2.06 -14.62
CA LYS A 55 3.34 2.41 -16.03
C LYS A 55 4.76 2.94 -16.22
N SER A 56 5.22 3.83 -15.33
CA SER A 56 6.61 4.32 -15.38
C SER A 56 7.65 3.25 -15.09
N LEU A 57 7.25 2.14 -14.43
CA LEU A 57 8.03 0.90 -14.28
C LEU A 57 7.86 -0.06 -15.46
N SER A 58 7.20 0.33 -16.56
CA SER A 58 6.95 -0.47 -17.77
C SER A 58 6.00 -1.67 -17.56
N VAL A 59 5.23 -1.71 -16.47
CA VAL A 59 4.20 -2.73 -16.26
C VAL A 59 2.96 -2.36 -17.07
N ASN A 60 2.47 -3.26 -17.93
CA ASN A 60 1.22 -3.06 -18.66
C ASN A 60 0.02 -3.34 -17.76
N ILE A 61 -0.53 -2.29 -17.17
CA ILE A 61 -1.71 -2.35 -16.30
C ILE A 61 -3.03 -2.44 -17.08
N ASP A 62 -2.97 -2.29 -18.40
CA ASP A 62 -4.13 -2.36 -19.29
C ASP A 62 -4.30 -3.76 -19.92
N CYS A 63 -3.51 -4.75 -19.50
CA CYS A 63 -3.63 -6.14 -19.93
C CYS A 63 -5.00 -6.75 -19.56
N GLY A 64 -5.36 -7.85 -20.25
CA GLY A 64 -6.62 -8.58 -20.00
C GLY A 64 -6.64 -9.30 -18.65
N ILE A 65 -7.83 -9.68 -18.20
CA ILE A 65 -8.03 -10.36 -16.91
C ILE A 65 -7.27 -11.70 -16.84
N ASP A 66 -7.18 -12.44 -17.96
CA ASP A 66 -6.43 -13.71 -18.04
C ASP A 66 -4.95 -13.49 -17.74
N MET A 67 -4.39 -12.35 -18.19
CA MET A 67 -3.01 -12.00 -17.94
C MET A 67 -2.78 -11.58 -16.49
N VAL A 68 -3.76 -10.90 -15.88
CA VAL A 68 -3.75 -10.58 -14.45
C VAL A 68 -3.74 -11.86 -13.61
N GLN A 69 -4.58 -12.85 -13.96
CA GLN A 69 -4.59 -14.16 -13.29
C GLN A 69 -3.26 -14.89 -13.45
N LYS A 70 -2.75 -14.99 -14.70
CA LYS A 70 -1.45 -15.60 -14.99
C LYS A 70 -0.30 -14.92 -14.22
N SER A 71 -0.36 -13.60 -14.05
CA SER A 71 0.64 -12.86 -13.27
C SER A 71 0.63 -13.30 -11.80
N LEU A 72 -0.56 -13.46 -11.22
CA LEU A 72 -0.68 -13.94 -9.84
C LEU A 72 -0.16 -15.39 -9.70
N ASP A 73 -0.57 -16.27 -10.61
CA ASP A 73 -0.23 -17.70 -10.56
C ASP A 73 1.26 -17.99 -10.82
N ASN A 74 1.88 -17.30 -11.77
CA ASN A 74 3.24 -17.59 -12.21
C ASN A 74 4.30 -16.70 -11.56
N VAL A 75 3.96 -15.43 -11.28
CA VAL A 75 4.89 -14.45 -10.71
C VAL A 75 4.66 -14.27 -9.21
N GLY A 76 3.43 -14.50 -8.74
CA GLY A 76 3.04 -14.28 -7.34
C GLY A 76 2.62 -12.84 -7.04
N ILE A 77 2.47 -11.98 -8.06
CA ILE A 77 1.97 -10.62 -7.90
C ILE A 77 1.12 -10.24 -9.10
N CYS A 78 -0.01 -9.56 -8.85
CA CYS A 78 -0.81 -8.94 -9.90
C CYS A 78 -1.29 -7.55 -9.51
N PHE A 79 -1.68 -6.74 -10.51
CA PHE A 79 -2.29 -5.45 -10.33
C PHE A 79 -3.73 -5.43 -10.88
N LEU A 80 -4.67 -5.11 -10.00
CA LEU A 80 -6.10 -5.03 -10.29
C LEU A 80 -6.48 -3.55 -10.45
N LEU A 81 -6.57 -3.08 -11.69
CA LEU A 81 -6.90 -1.69 -12.00
C LEU A 81 -8.39 -1.43 -11.70
N ALA A 82 -8.69 -0.59 -10.71
CA ALA A 82 -10.03 -0.37 -10.19
C ALA A 82 -11.12 -0.09 -11.23
N PRO A 83 -10.93 0.75 -12.27
CA PRO A 83 -11.94 0.97 -13.31
C PRO A 83 -12.33 -0.28 -14.11
N LYS A 84 -11.45 -1.29 -14.19
CA LYS A 84 -11.76 -2.54 -14.91
C LYS A 84 -12.60 -3.51 -14.09
N HIS A 85 -12.57 -3.37 -12.76
CA HIS A 85 -13.25 -4.30 -11.84
C HIS A 85 -14.52 -3.73 -11.21
N HIS A 86 -14.68 -2.40 -11.19
CA HIS A 86 -15.83 -1.73 -10.58
C HIS A 86 -16.64 -0.95 -11.63
N SER A 87 -17.38 -1.67 -12.46
CA SER A 87 -18.14 -1.07 -13.57
C SER A 87 -19.16 -0.02 -13.12
N ALA A 88 -19.75 -0.18 -11.92
CA ALA A 88 -20.67 0.80 -11.35
C ALA A 88 -20.02 2.18 -11.09
N MET A 89 -18.69 2.22 -10.86
CA MET A 89 -17.96 3.46 -10.60
C MET A 89 -17.92 4.42 -11.79
N LYS A 90 -18.14 3.95 -13.03
CA LYS A 90 -18.21 4.83 -14.21
C LYS A 90 -19.39 5.81 -14.14
N TYR A 91 -20.48 5.44 -13.48
CA TYR A 91 -21.67 6.31 -13.35
C TYR A 91 -21.45 7.47 -12.38
N VAL A 92 -20.57 7.31 -11.40
CA VAL A 92 -20.29 8.32 -10.38
C VAL A 92 -18.91 8.97 -10.53
N GLY A 93 -18.05 8.43 -11.39
CA GLY A 93 -16.65 8.87 -11.52
C GLY A 93 -16.53 10.33 -11.93
N LYS A 94 -17.30 10.77 -12.96
CA LYS A 94 -17.32 12.13 -13.45
C LYS A 94 -17.83 13.10 -12.37
N ILE A 95 -18.93 12.76 -11.73
CA ILE A 95 -19.54 13.56 -10.65
C ILE A 95 -18.54 13.75 -9.50
N ARG A 96 -17.82 12.68 -9.11
CA ARG A 96 -16.80 12.75 -8.07
C ARG A 96 -15.64 13.69 -8.42
N GLN A 97 -15.22 13.72 -9.69
CA GLN A 97 -14.19 14.65 -10.17
C GLN A 97 -14.69 16.10 -10.13
N GLU A 98 -15.92 16.35 -10.57
CA GLU A 98 -16.55 17.67 -10.58
C GLU A 98 -16.75 18.23 -9.16
N ILE A 99 -17.20 17.39 -8.22
CA ILE A 99 -17.41 17.78 -6.83
C ILE A 99 -16.07 18.06 -6.11
N GLY A 100 -15.00 17.30 -6.42
CA GLY A 100 -13.65 17.49 -5.90
C GLY A 100 -13.44 17.26 -4.39
N ILE A 101 -14.47 16.81 -3.66
CA ILE A 101 -14.42 16.54 -2.21
C ILE A 101 -14.26 15.05 -1.91
N ARG A 102 -13.87 14.74 -0.68
CA ARG A 102 -13.86 13.36 -0.17
C ARG A 102 -15.28 12.85 0.03
N THR A 103 -15.53 11.63 -0.39
CA THR A 103 -16.83 10.96 -0.25
C THR A 103 -16.62 9.56 0.33
N VAL A 104 -17.69 8.85 0.65
CA VAL A 104 -17.66 7.45 1.08
C VAL A 104 -16.86 6.55 0.10
N PHE A 105 -16.85 6.85 -1.18
CA PHE A 105 -16.08 6.11 -2.19
C PHE A 105 -14.56 6.17 -1.97
N ASN A 106 -14.06 7.11 -1.19
CA ASN A 106 -12.66 7.16 -0.79
C ASN A 106 -12.32 6.13 0.29
N LEU A 107 -13.34 5.68 1.04
CA LEU A 107 -13.22 4.68 2.09
C LEU A 107 -13.47 3.26 1.57
N LEU A 108 -14.25 3.11 0.49
CA LEU A 108 -14.64 1.80 -0.04
C LEU A 108 -13.51 1.07 -0.79
N GLY A 109 -12.58 1.82 -1.41
CA GLY A 109 -11.50 1.21 -2.20
C GLY A 109 -10.74 0.10 -1.48
N PRO A 110 -10.24 0.35 -0.26
CA PRO A 110 -9.53 -0.67 0.51
C PRO A 110 -10.39 -1.86 0.96
N LEU A 111 -11.70 -1.70 1.01
CA LEU A 111 -12.66 -2.74 1.44
C LEU A 111 -13.20 -3.57 0.27
N SER A 112 -12.89 -3.19 -0.97
CA SER A 112 -13.49 -3.77 -2.18
C SER A 112 -12.46 -4.36 -3.15
N ASN A 113 -11.39 -4.98 -2.63
CA ASN A 113 -10.40 -5.65 -3.48
C ASN A 113 -11.06 -6.80 -4.25
N PRO A 114 -11.01 -6.79 -5.60
CA PRO A 114 -11.68 -7.81 -6.42
C PRO A 114 -11.15 -9.23 -6.23
N ALA A 115 -9.93 -9.40 -5.74
CA ALA A 115 -9.36 -10.70 -5.40
C ALA A 115 -9.90 -11.29 -4.08
N LEU A 116 -10.82 -10.59 -3.40
CA LEU A 116 -11.43 -11.01 -2.14
C LEU A 116 -10.41 -11.41 -1.07
N VAL A 117 -9.32 -10.67 -0.99
CA VAL A 117 -8.21 -10.93 -0.06
C VAL A 117 -8.72 -10.98 1.38
N LYS A 118 -8.26 -11.97 2.14
CA LYS A 118 -8.65 -12.17 3.54
C LYS A 118 -7.62 -11.65 4.53
N LYS A 119 -6.46 -11.24 4.03
CA LYS A 119 -5.33 -10.77 4.82
C LYS A 119 -4.76 -9.49 4.21
N GLN A 120 -4.56 -8.44 5.01
CA GLN A 120 -4.07 -7.15 4.48
C GLN A 120 -3.46 -6.23 5.55
N LEU A 121 -2.53 -5.39 5.11
CA LEU A 121 -2.11 -4.18 5.80
C LEU A 121 -2.78 -2.99 5.10
N LEU A 122 -3.52 -2.18 5.87
CA LEU A 122 -4.34 -1.10 5.36
C LEU A 122 -4.05 0.20 6.09
N GLY A 123 -3.65 1.24 5.36
CA GLY A 123 -3.50 2.58 5.89
C GLY A 123 -4.78 3.40 5.80
N VAL A 124 -5.06 4.16 6.85
CA VAL A 124 -6.17 5.13 6.91
C VAL A 124 -5.65 6.53 7.16
N TYR A 125 -6.27 7.52 6.54
CA TYR A 125 -5.83 8.92 6.60
C TYR A 125 -6.22 9.64 7.91
N ASP A 126 -7.05 9.02 8.74
CA ASP A 126 -7.51 9.56 10.01
C ASP A 126 -7.50 8.45 11.06
N LYS A 127 -6.93 8.75 12.22
CA LYS A 127 -6.83 7.81 13.34
C LYS A 127 -8.19 7.27 13.78
N SER A 128 -9.24 8.08 13.72
CA SER A 128 -10.59 7.68 14.12
C SER A 128 -11.19 6.56 13.23
N LEU A 129 -10.59 6.34 12.04
CA LEU A 129 -11.03 5.30 11.11
C LEU A 129 -10.42 3.92 11.40
N ILE A 130 -9.44 3.82 12.28
CA ILE A 130 -8.73 2.55 12.56
C ILE A 130 -9.72 1.47 13.00
N LEU A 131 -10.47 1.70 14.07
CA LEU A 131 -11.43 0.73 14.59
C LEU A 131 -12.63 0.48 13.65
N PRO A 132 -13.29 1.51 13.07
CA PRO A 132 -14.36 1.29 12.09
C PRO A 132 -13.93 0.43 10.89
N PHE A 133 -12.70 0.58 10.40
CA PHE A 133 -12.20 -0.26 9.32
C PHE A 133 -11.91 -1.69 9.77
N ALA A 134 -11.39 -1.89 10.99
CA ALA A 134 -11.17 -3.23 11.55
C ALA A 134 -12.51 -3.99 11.69
N GLU A 135 -13.55 -3.35 12.21
CA GLU A 135 -14.89 -3.95 12.31
C GLU A 135 -15.53 -4.21 10.94
N SER A 136 -15.35 -3.28 9.99
CA SER A 136 -15.83 -3.48 8.61
C SER A 136 -15.16 -4.68 7.95
N LEU A 137 -13.83 -4.81 8.06
CA LEU A 137 -13.09 -5.95 7.53
C LEU A 137 -13.49 -7.28 8.19
N LYS A 138 -13.73 -7.27 9.50
CA LYS A 138 -14.25 -8.42 10.24
C LYS A 138 -15.61 -8.85 9.67
N THR A 139 -16.53 -7.91 9.47
CA THR A 139 -17.86 -8.17 8.88
C THR A 139 -17.76 -8.70 7.45
N LEU A 140 -16.78 -8.22 6.66
CA LEU A 140 -16.50 -8.69 5.29
C LEU A 140 -15.76 -10.04 5.26
N GLY A 141 -15.46 -10.62 6.43
CA GLY A 141 -14.87 -11.95 6.55
C GLY A 141 -13.35 -11.97 6.33
N SER A 142 -12.66 -10.86 6.55
CA SER A 142 -11.19 -10.85 6.66
C SER A 142 -10.77 -11.62 7.91
N THR A 143 -9.69 -12.39 7.81
CA THR A 143 -9.17 -13.22 8.91
C THR A 143 -8.04 -12.56 9.67
N HIS A 144 -7.19 -11.81 8.95
CA HIS A 144 -6.04 -11.09 9.50
C HIS A 144 -5.89 -9.74 8.81
N ALA A 145 -5.89 -8.66 9.56
CA ALA A 145 -5.61 -7.34 9.02
C ALA A 145 -4.98 -6.44 10.08
N TRP A 146 -4.07 -5.58 9.66
CA TRP A 146 -3.65 -4.42 10.43
C TRP A 146 -4.18 -3.16 9.75
N ILE A 147 -4.82 -2.29 10.52
CA ILE A 147 -5.27 -0.98 10.10
C ILE A 147 -4.38 0.04 10.80
N VAL A 148 -3.70 0.88 10.03
CA VAL A 148 -2.64 1.73 10.55
C VAL A 148 -2.82 3.19 10.20
N HIS A 149 -2.30 4.07 11.08
CA HIS A 149 -2.23 5.52 10.88
C HIS A 149 -0.99 6.08 11.58
N GLY A 150 -0.14 6.76 10.83
CA GLY A 150 1.07 7.40 11.35
C GLY A 150 0.75 8.65 12.17
N SER A 151 1.52 8.89 13.24
CA SER A 151 1.40 10.12 14.05
C SER A 151 1.72 11.40 13.26
N ASP A 152 2.33 11.27 12.10
CA ASP A 152 2.62 12.31 11.12
C ASP A 152 1.48 12.55 10.11
N GLY A 153 0.38 11.79 10.23
CA GLY A 153 -0.79 11.88 9.36
C GLY A 153 -0.72 11.00 8.12
N LEU A 154 0.33 10.17 7.95
CA LEU A 154 0.45 9.24 6.83
C LEU A 154 -0.43 8.01 7.01
N ASP A 155 -0.97 7.51 5.90
CA ASP A 155 -1.75 6.27 5.83
C ASP A 155 -0.84 5.05 5.58
N GLU A 156 0.24 4.94 6.35
CA GLU A 156 1.22 3.85 6.31
C GLU A 156 1.89 3.64 7.68
N VAL A 157 2.72 2.61 7.81
CA VAL A 157 3.60 2.47 8.98
C VAL A 157 4.76 3.44 8.79
N THR A 158 4.79 4.50 9.62
CA THR A 158 5.74 5.60 9.44
C THR A 158 7.07 5.36 10.15
N ILE A 159 8.15 5.91 9.58
CA ILE A 159 9.47 5.98 10.22
C ILE A 159 9.75 7.36 10.85
N THR A 160 8.79 8.29 10.79
CA THR A 160 8.98 9.63 11.38
C THR A 160 8.49 9.71 12.83
N GLY A 161 7.82 8.66 13.32
CA GLY A 161 7.27 8.62 14.66
C GLY A 161 6.46 7.36 14.93
N LYS A 162 5.54 7.45 15.86
CA LYS A 162 4.65 6.36 16.25
C LYS A 162 3.60 6.08 15.18
N THR A 163 3.28 4.82 14.94
CA THR A 163 2.12 4.38 14.17
C THR A 163 1.07 3.78 15.10
N TYR A 164 -0.16 4.25 15.01
CA TYR A 164 -1.31 3.67 15.70
C TYR A 164 -1.88 2.53 14.85
N CYS A 165 -2.23 1.42 15.49
CA CYS A 165 -2.62 0.20 14.83
C CYS A 165 -3.84 -0.44 15.49
N ALA A 166 -4.73 -1.05 14.70
CA ALA A 166 -5.63 -2.09 15.15
C ALA A 166 -5.34 -3.39 14.38
N GLU A 167 -5.16 -4.47 15.10
CA GLU A 167 -5.06 -5.82 14.54
C GLU A 167 -6.42 -6.49 14.59
N LEU A 168 -6.91 -6.95 13.45
CA LEU A 168 -7.93 -7.98 13.35
C LEU A 168 -7.23 -9.32 13.17
N LYS A 169 -7.47 -10.25 14.09
CA LYS A 169 -6.94 -11.63 14.01
C LYS A 169 -7.98 -12.62 14.51
N ASN A 170 -8.42 -13.53 13.62
CA ASN A 170 -9.39 -14.56 13.94
C ASN A 170 -10.66 -14.01 14.64
N GLY A 171 -11.19 -12.90 14.15
CA GLY A 171 -12.40 -12.25 14.68
C GLY A 171 -12.20 -11.39 15.92
N LEU A 172 -11.00 -11.35 16.50
CA LEU A 172 -10.66 -10.48 17.63
C LEU A 172 -9.99 -9.22 17.10
N ILE A 173 -10.30 -8.07 17.73
CA ILE A 173 -9.68 -6.78 17.41
C ILE A 173 -8.94 -6.30 18.66
N ARG A 174 -7.68 -5.90 18.47
CA ARG A 174 -6.87 -5.26 19.53
C ARG A 174 -6.14 -4.04 18.98
N GLU A 175 -5.99 -3.01 19.82
CA GLU A 175 -5.20 -1.85 19.46
C GLU A 175 -3.77 -1.98 20.02
N PHE A 176 -2.81 -1.43 19.30
CA PHE A 176 -1.40 -1.34 19.70
C PHE A 176 -0.70 -0.21 18.94
N SER A 177 0.59 -0.06 19.13
CA SER A 177 1.39 0.90 18.36
C SER A 177 2.73 0.30 17.99
N ILE A 178 3.30 0.82 16.89
CA ILE A 178 4.62 0.49 16.36
C ILE A 178 5.49 1.75 16.40
N ASN A 179 6.77 1.60 16.74
CA ASN A 179 7.78 2.64 16.58
C ASN A 179 8.89 2.11 15.67
N PRO A 180 9.55 2.96 14.88
CA PRO A 180 10.68 2.54 14.03
C PRO A 180 11.80 1.87 14.82
N SER A 181 12.02 2.32 16.07
CA SER A 181 13.01 1.75 17.00
C SER A 181 12.73 0.29 17.41
N ASP A 182 11.52 -0.22 17.21
CA ASP A 182 11.18 -1.61 17.55
C ASP A 182 11.97 -2.61 16.70
N ILE A 183 12.52 -2.18 15.56
CA ILE A 183 13.41 -2.97 14.67
C ILE A 183 14.66 -2.19 14.26
N ASP A 184 15.18 -1.34 15.14
CA ASP A 184 16.41 -0.56 14.95
C ASP A 184 16.43 0.33 13.69
N ILE A 185 15.26 0.75 13.18
CA ILE A 185 15.17 1.72 12.10
C ILE A 185 15.31 3.13 12.66
N PRO A 186 16.28 3.93 12.16
CA PRO A 186 16.44 5.30 12.60
C PRO A 186 15.24 6.14 12.18
N SER A 187 14.78 7.03 13.08
CA SER A 187 13.74 7.99 12.74
C SER A 187 14.22 8.95 11.65
N ALA A 188 13.30 9.33 10.77
CA ALA A 188 13.53 10.27 9.68
C ALA A 188 12.63 11.49 9.77
N LYS A 189 12.91 12.53 8.99
CA LYS A 189 11.98 13.65 8.82
C LYS A 189 10.97 13.34 7.74
N LEU A 190 9.77 13.92 7.85
CA LEU A 190 8.72 13.75 6.84
C LEU A 190 9.20 14.18 5.44
N THR A 191 10.02 15.23 5.36
CA THR A 191 10.63 15.69 4.09
C THR A 191 11.48 14.66 3.37
N ASP A 192 12.03 13.69 4.10
CA ASP A 192 12.97 12.70 3.56
C ASP A 192 12.24 11.50 2.91
N ILE A 193 10.91 11.45 3.04
CA ILE A 193 10.07 10.35 2.58
C ILE A 193 8.91 10.79 1.67
N ILE A 194 8.90 12.05 1.26
CA ILE A 194 7.91 12.58 0.31
C ILE A 194 8.24 12.08 -1.09
N GLY A 195 7.25 11.50 -1.78
CA GLY A 195 7.39 11.12 -3.19
C GLY A 195 7.23 12.29 -4.16
N GLY A 196 7.69 12.09 -5.38
CA GLY A 196 7.63 13.03 -6.50
C GLY A 196 6.61 12.64 -7.58
N GLU A 197 6.96 12.98 -8.82
CA GLU A 197 6.24 12.57 -10.01
C GLU A 197 6.39 11.05 -10.26
N PRO A 198 5.53 10.41 -11.08
CA PRO A 198 5.57 8.97 -11.31
C PRO A 198 6.93 8.44 -11.76
N GLU A 199 7.63 9.17 -12.62
CA GLU A 199 8.94 8.82 -13.15
C GLU A 199 10.03 8.88 -12.09
N GLU A 200 9.98 9.88 -11.20
CA GLU A 200 10.91 10.02 -10.06
C GLU A 200 10.70 8.87 -9.08
N ASN A 201 9.44 8.56 -8.77
CA ASN A 201 9.08 7.46 -7.89
C ASN A 201 9.48 6.09 -8.47
N ALA A 202 9.31 5.88 -9.77
CA ALA A 202 9.75 4.66 -10.47
C ALA A 202 11.28 4.53 -10.43
N LYS A 203 12.01 5.63 -10.60
CA LYS A 203 13.47 5.66 -10.47
C LYS A 203 13.91 5.27 -9.06
N GLU A 204 13.28 5.81 -8.01
CA GLU A 204 13.60 5.44 -6.62
C GLU A 204 13.35 3.95 -6.34
N ILE A 205 12.27 3.38 -6.88
CA ILE A 205 11.99 1.94 -6.77
C ILE A 205 13.09 1.12 -7.45
N ASN A 206 13.49 1.49 -8.67
CA ASN A 206 14.58 0.82 -9.39
C ASN A 206 15.91 0.93 -8.64
N GLU A 207 16.25 2.11 -8.10
CA GLU A 207 17.45 2.30 -7.30
C GLU A 207 17.43 1.45 -6.02
N LEU A 208 16.27 1.36 -5.33
CA LEU A 208 16.07 0.49 -4.18
C LEU A 208 16.35 -0.97 -4.52
N PHE A 209 15.75 -1.47 -5.62
CA PHE A 209 15.89 -2.87 -6.03
C PHE A 209 17.30 -3.19 -6.56
N ASN A 210 18.04 -2.19 -6.98
CA ASN A 210 19.47 -2.29 -7.31
C ASN A 210 20.38 -2.07 -6.08
N GLY A 211 19.84 -2.13 -4.88
CA GLY A 211 20.60 -2.19 -3.62
C GLY A 211 20.92 -0.85 -2.97
N LYS A 212 20.35 0.28 -3.44
CA LYS A 212 20.56 1.59 -2.81
C LYS A 212 20.09 1.58 -1.37
N LYS A 213 20.99 1.93 -0.44
CA LYS A 213 20.67 2.16 0.98
C LYS A 213 20.18 3.60 1.16
N SER A 214 18.94 3.79 1.62
CA SER A 214 18.30 5.11 1.72
C SER A 214 17.20 5.09 2.78
N THR A 215 16.69 6.27 3.14
CA THR A 215 15.51 6.42 3.99
C THR A 215 14.29 5.72 3.41
N PHE A 216 14.12 5.78 2.07
CA PHE A 216 13.06 5.06 1.36
C PHE A 216 13.13 3.53 1.60
N ARG A 217 14.34 2.94 1.57
CA ARG A 217 14.54 1.52 1.89
C ARG A 217 14.04 1.19 3.29
N ASN A 218 14.29 2.03 4.28
CA ASN A 218 13.85 1.82 5.66
C ASN A 218 12.32 1.83 5.77
N VAL A 219 11.65 2.77 5.08
CA VAL A 219 10.18 2.79 4.98
C VAL A 219 9.65 1.50 4.38
N VAL A 220 10.25 1.03 3.28
CA VAL A 220 9.83 -0.20 2.59
C VAL A 220 10.04 -1.42 3.48
N ILE A 221 11.17 -1.52 4.20
CA ILE A 221 11.43 -2.63 5.13
C ILE A 221 10.39 -2.65 6.26
N LEU A 222 10.13 -1.51 6.92
CA LEU A 222 9.19 -1.46 8.04
C LEU A 222 7.76 -1.80 7.62
N ASN A 223 7.30 -1.27 6.47
CA ASN A 223 5.98 -1.58 5.95
C ASN A 223 5.87 -3.03 5.47
N SER A 224 6.90 -3.58 4.84
CA SER A 224 6.93 -5.00 4.44
C SER A 224 6.94 -5.92 5.66
N ALA A 225 7.74 -5.62 6.68
CA ALA A 225 7.75 -6.36 7.94
C ALA A 225 6.37 -6.36 8.59
N SER A 226 5.75 -5.19 8.69
CA SER A 226 4.39 -5.03 9.22
C SER A 226 3.36 -5.82 8.43
N ALA A 227 3.46 -5.82 7.09
CA ALA A 227 2.55 -6.60 6.24
C ALA A 227 2.76 -8.12 6.43
N LEU A 228 4.01 -8.59 6.57
CA LEU A 228 4.30 -10.00 6.82
C LEU A 228 3.72 -10.46 8.16
N VAL A 229 3.84 -9.65 9.21
CA VAL A 229 3.24 -9.96 10.52
C VAL A 229 1.71 -9.90 10.44
N ALA A 230 1.15 -8.84 9.87
CA ALA A 230 -0.29 -8.64 9.72
C ALA A 230 -0.98 -9.78 8.96
N THR A 231 -0.25 -10.45 8.07
CA THR A 231 -0.77 -11.55 7.24
C THR A 231 -0.35 -12.93 7.74
N GLY A 232 0.37 -13.01 8.86
CA GLY A 232 0.80 -14.27 9.48
C GLY A 232 1.96 -14.97 8.76
N HIS A 233 2.75 -14.24 7.99
CA HIS A 233 3.95 -14.73 7.31
C HIS A 233 5.25 -14.45 8.09
N ALA A 234 5.14 -13.69 9.18
CA ALA A 234 6.19 -13.51 10.19
C ALA A 234 5.55 -13.46 11.59
N ASN A 235 6.30 -13.84 12.61
CA ASN A 235 5.83 -13.85 14.00
C ASN A 235 6.17 -12.56 14.74
N SER A 236 7.16 -11.80 14.25
CA SER A 236 7.57 -10.51 14.80
C SER A 236 8.00 -9.53 13.71
N LEU A 237 8.12 -8.25 14.05
CA LEU A 237 8.61 -7.22 13.13
C LEU A 237 10.07 -7.48 12.73
N GLU A 238 10.91 -7.99 13.62
CA GLU A 238 12.31 -8.33 13.36
C GLU A 238 12.41 -9.46 12.33
N GLU A 239 11.61 -10.53 12.49
CA GLU A 239 11.53 -11.61 11.51
C GLU A 239 11.05 -11.09 10.15
N GLY A 240 10.01 -10.27 10.16
CA GLY A 240 9.48 -9.64 8.95
C GLY A 240 10.50 -8.73 8.27
N ALA A 241 11.26 -7.95 9.03
CA ALA A 241 12.33 -7.09 8.52
C ALA A 241 13.46 -7.94 7.91
N GLY A 242 13.89 -9.00 8.57
CA GLY A 242 14.88 -9.94 8.05
C GLY A 242 14.46 -10.53 6.68
N LYS A 243 13.23 -11.02 6.58
CA LYS A 243 12.67 -11.52 5.30
C LYS A 243 12.63 -10.44 4.22
N SER A 244 12.25 -9.22 4.58
CA SER A 244 12.19 -8.09 3.65
C SER A 244 13.58 -7.69 3.14
N ILE A 245 14.58 -7.68 4.02
CA ILE A 245 15.98 -7.41 3.69
C ILE A 245 16.52 -8.50 2.73
N ILE A 246 16.24 -9.76 3.02
CA ILE A 246 16.64 -10.87 2.14
C ILE A 246 16.01 -10.70 0.76
N SER A 247 14.71 -10.43 0.66
CA SER A 247 14.01 -10.20 -0.62
C SER A 247 14.63 -9.07 -1.45
N LEU A 248 15.06 -7.98 -0.79
CA LEU A 248 15.74 -6.86 -1.44
C LEU A 248 17.17 -7.21 -1.85
N ASP A 249 17.97 -7.75 -0.92
CA ASP A 249 19.42 -7.91 -1.12
C ASP A 249 19.77 -9.15 -1.97
N SER A 250 18.87 -10.13 -2.08
CA SER A 250 18.99 -11.26 -3.02
C SER A 250 18.56 -10.94 -4.44
N GLY A 251 17.93 -9.78 -4.69
CA GLY A 251 17.36 -9.42 -5.98
C GLY A 251 15.98 -10.02 -6.28
N GLU A 252 15.36 -10.74 -5.34
CA GLU A 252 14.04 -11.36 -5.56
C GLU A 252 12.95 -10.33 -5.82
N ALA A 253 12.96 -9.18 -5.11
CA ALA A 253 12.00 -8.11 -5.37
C ALA A 253 12.15 -7.53 -6.79
N LEU A 254 13.38 -7.35 -7.28
CA LEU A 254 13.67 -6.93 -8.65
C LEU A 254 13.17 -7.97 -9.66
N ARG A 255 13.49 -9.25 -9.43
CA ARG A 255 13.05 -10.35 -10.29
C ARG A 255 11.54 -10.39 -10.43
N LYS A 256 10.78 -10.15 -9.36
CA LYS A 256 9.31 -10.09 -9.41
C LYS A 256 8.79 -8.93 -10.26
N LEU A 257 9.47 -7.77 -10.23
CA LEU A 257 9.13 -6.65 -11.11
C LEU A 257 9.39 -7.01 -12.57
N GLU A 258 10.56 -7.55 -12.89
CA GLU A 258 10.94 -7.93 -14.26
C GLU A 258 10.01 -9.01 -14.83
N GLU A 259 9.67 -10.03 -14.05
CA GLU A 259 8.72 -11.07 -14.43
C GLU A 259 7.32 -10.51 -14.68
N LEU A 260 6.86 -9.57 -13.83
CA LEU A 260 5.57 -8.91 -14.02
C LEU A 260 5.57 -8.06 -15.31
N ILE A 261 6.64 -7.31 -15.58
CA ILE A 261 6.79 -6.54 -16.83
C ILE A 261 6.70 -7.50 -18.02
N LYS A 262 7.46 -8.58 -18.00
CA LYS A 262 7.51 -9.57 -19.09
C LYS A 262 6.14 -10.17 -19.37
N ILE A 263 5.46 -10.66 -18.32
CA ILE A 263 4.17 -11.36 -18.49
C ILE A 263 3.04 -10.41 -18.91
N THR A 264 3.04 -9.17 -18.42
CA THR A 264 1.98 -8.21 -18.76
C THR A 264 2.13 -7.60 -20.15
N ASN A 265 3.31 -7.69 -20.76
CA ASN A 265 3.59 -7.19 -22.10
C ASN A 265 3.68 -8.30 -23.17
N SER A 266 3.37 -9.56 -22.81
CA SER A 266 3.37 -10.71 -23.72
C SER A 266 2.09 -10.87 -24.54
#